data_0a8b739f1a76d5235e69e9e539b7cab9
#
_entry.id   0a8b739f1a76d5235e69e9e539b7cab9
#
_cell.length_a   1.000
_cell.length_b   1.000
_cell.length_c   1.000
_cell.angle_alpha   90.00
_cell.angle_beta   90.00
_cell.angle_gamma   90.00
#
_symmetry.space_group_name_H-M   'P 1'
#
loop_
_entity.id
_entity.type
_entity.pdbx_description
1 polymer ?
#
loop_
_entity_poly.entity_id
_entity_poly.type
_entity_poly.pdbx_seq_one_letter_code
_entity_poly.pdbx_strand_id
1 'polypeptide(L)'
;MSASNEEPETISLYDMVDDESEINEDQNDVDLSLNESNQYFACNRHLEPCLNMIFDKLEDAKACYNAYARRKGFGIRVNHTLKTKNDRILVGIEYICSKEGFRHRRDEDTERIGPERAETRVGCKAMIGLKKIEDTWVVCKFVEDHNYELLTPKSTSMLHGHRLIANAQRNLIDTLNETGIPLSKIMSVLSKEFGGDYNVGCIPVDIQNYLGNKRRKLLQDGDAQGMYKYFIE
;
A
#
# COMPACT_ATOMS: atom_id res chain seq x y z
N MET A 1 49.97 29.58 -10.03
CA MET A 1 48.67 29.73 -9.32
C MET A 1 47.70 28.77 -9.95
N SER A 2 47.62 27.57 -9.39
CA SER A 2 46.77 26.49 -9.88
C SER A 2 45.55 26.45 -8.94
N ALA A 3 44.38 26.69 -9.52
CA ALA A 3 43.11 26.54 -8.80
C ALA A 3 42.67 25.07 -8.93
N SER A 4 42.63 24.37 -7.82
CA SER A 4 42.05 23.04 -7.69
C SER A 4 40.53 23.16 -7.63
N ASN A 5 39.86 22.61 -8.63
CA ASN A 5 38.41 22.37 -8.61
C ASN A 5 38.15 21.15 -7.73
N GLU A 6 37.58 21.36 -6.57
CA GLU A 6 36.99 20.30 -5.76
C GLU A 6 35.54 20.10 -6.24
N GLU A 7 35.27 18.95 -6.88
CA GLU A 7 33.91 18.48 -7.14
C GLU A 7 33.25 18.02 -5.82
N PRO A 8 31.96 18.29 -5.57
CA PRO A 8 31.28 17.80 -4.39
C PRO A 8 31.09 16.29 -4.48
N GLU A 9 31.66 15.58 -3.52
CA GLU A 9 31.46 14.14 -3.33
C GLU A 9 29.98 13.82 -3.15
N THR A 10 29.41 13.12 -4.12
CA THR A 10 28.09 12.49 -3.98
C THR A 10 28.23 11.30 -3.04
N ILE A 11 27.85 11.48 -1.79
CA ILE A 11 27.76 10.40 -0.82
C ILE A 11 26.64 9.46 -1.30
N SER A 12 27.07 8.28 -1.77
CA SER A 12 26.17 7.19 -2.15
C SER A 12 25.40 6.71 -0.93
N LEU A 13 24.07 6.58 -1.06
CA LEU A 13 23.16 6.06 -0.03
C LEU A 13 23.43 4.59 0.34
N TYR A 14 24.44 3.96 -0.30
CA TYR A 14 24.73 2.53 -0.17
C TYR A 14 25.81 2.18 0.87
N ASP A 15 26.53 3.16 1.44
CA ASP A 15 27.68 2.87 2.31
C ASP A 15 27.37 2.80 3.81
N MET A 16 26.11 2.69 4.20
CA MET A 16 25.79 2.54 5.62
C MET A 16 24.73 1.46 5.84
N VAL A 17 25.22 0.30 6.30
CA VAL A 17 24.54 -0.72 7.12
C VAL A 17 23.96 -1.92 6.39
N ASP A 18 24.73 -3.00 6.40
CA ASP A 18 24.24 -4.38 6.53
C ASP A 18 23.63 -4.53 7.94
N ASP A 19 22.31 -4.67 8.02
CA ASP A 19 21.66 -5.29 9.16
C ASP A 19 20.37 -5.97 8.71
N GLU A 20 20.41 -7.30 8.71
CA GLU A 20 19.27 -8.17 8.51
C GLU A 20 18.36 -8.05 9.74
N SER A 21 17.27 -7.31 9.65
CA SER A 21 16.22 -7.36 10.66
C SER A 21 14.91 -7.86 10.03
N GLU A 22 14.47 -8.97 10.58
CA GLU A 22 13.21 -9.66 10.32
C GLU A 22 12.03 -8.69 10.23
N ILE A 23 11.30 -8.76 9.11
CA ILE A 23 10.09 -7.98 8.89
C ILE A 23 8.94 -8.69 9.61
N ASN A 24 8.60 -8.24 10.80
CA ASN A 24 7.29 -8.50 11.37
C ASN A 24 6.27 -7.61 10.63
N GLU A 25 5.38 -8.24 9.87
CA GLU A 25 4.17 -7.63 9.31
C GLU A 25 3.15 -7.39 10.42
N ASP A 26 3.40 -6.44 11.30
CA ASP A 26 2.35 -5.89 12.15
C ASP A 26 1.61 -4.80 11.37
N GLN A 27 0.46 -5.17 10.83
CA GLN A 27 -0.54 -4.28 10.29
C GLN A 27 -1.10 -3.42 11.43
N ASN A 28 -0.48 -2.27 11.68
CA ASN A 28 -1.14 -1.22 12.43
C ASN A 28 -2.22 -0.59 11.54
N ASP A 29 -3.47 -1.04 11.74
CA ASP A 29 -4.68 -0.33 11.35
C ASP A 29 -4.74 0.99 12.13
N VAL A 30 -4.12 2.03 11.57
CA VAL A 30 -4.37 3.39 12.03
C VAL A 30 -5.75 3.77 11.51
N ASP A 31 -6.65 4.05 12.44
CA ASP A 31 -8.01 4.55 12.23
C ASP A 31 -7.97 5.87 11.42
N LEU A 32 -8.05 5.75 10.09
CA LEU A 32 -8.18 6.86 9.16
C LEU A 32 -9.67 7.22 8.99
N SER A 33 -10.31 7.59 10.10
CA SER A 33 -11.61 8.23 10.04
C SER A 33 -11.46 9.72 9.73
N LEU A 34 -12.13 10.13 8.65
CA LEU A 34 -12.46 11.51 8.29
C LEU A 34 -11.34 12.35 7.66
N ASN A 35 -11.17 12.23 6.34
CA ASN A 35 -10.88 13.34 5.41
C ASN A 35 -10.47 12.89 4.00
N GLU A 36 -10.74 11.65 3.60
CA GLU A 36 -10.25 11.14 2.30
C GLU A 36 -10.89 11.78 1.06
N SER A 37 -12.07 12.41 1.20
CA SER A 37 -12.74 13.05 0.05
C SER A 37 -12.10 14.37 -0.41
N ASN A 38 -11.34 15.06 0.43
CA ASN A 38 -10.71 16.35 0.09
C ASN A 38 -9.22 16.24 -0.25
N GLN A 39 -8.52 15.17 0.09
CA GLN A 39 -7.08 15.02 -0.16
C GLN A 39 -6.75 14.63 -1.61
N TYR A 40 -7.69 14.02 -2.34
CA TYR A 40 -7.50 13.74 -3.77
C TYR A 40 -7.41 14.99 -4.65
N PHE A 41 -7.83 16.16 -4.16
CA PHE A 41 -7.83 17.42 -4.94
C PHE A 41 -6.55 18.25 -4.80
N ALA A 42 -5.77 18.08 -3.75
CA ALA A 42 -4.54 18.86 -3.56
C ALA A 42 -3.38 18.42 -4.48
N CYS A 43 -3.37 17.16 -4.92
CA CYS A 43 -2.36 16.60 -5.83
C CYS A 43 -2.59 16.98 -7.32
N ASN A 44 -3.61 17.81 -7.62
CA ASN A 44 -4.04 18.09 -9.00
C ASN A 44 -3.14 19.07 -9.78
N ARG A 45 -2.07 19.62 -9.21
CA ARG A 45 -1.18 20.54 -9.94
C ARG A 45 0.02 19.85 -10.58
N HIS A 46 0.42 18.68 -10.10
CA HIS A 46 1.46 17.85 -10.72
C HIS A 46 0.96 16.43 -10.88
N LEU A 47 0.53 16.09 -12.09
CA LEU A 47 0.00 14.77 -12.43
C LEU A 47 1.06 13.65 -12.34
N GLU A 48 2.34 14.01 -12.33
CA GLU A 48 3.47 13.08 -12.30
C GLU A 48 4.48 13.46 -11.22
N PRO A 49 4.98 12.48 -10.43
CA PRO A 49 6.05 12.73 -9.49
C PRO A 49 7.32 13.17 -10.20
N CYS A 50 8.07 14.07 -9.59
CA CYS A 50 9.36 14.52 -10.10
C CYS A 50 10.39 14.68 -8.98
N LEU A 51 11.67 14.72 -9.35
CA LEU A 51 12.75 15.00 -8.41
C LEU A 51 12.56 16.37 -7.75
N ASN A 52 12.95 16.48 -6.48
CA ASN A 52 12.82 17.67 -5.64
C ASN A 52 11.37 18.12 -5.36
N MET A 53 10.37 17.30 -5.68
CA MET A 53 8.99 17.55 -5.25
C MET A 53 8.89 17.47 -3.74
N ILE A 54 8.19 18.42 -3.11
CA ILE A 54 8.11 18.58 -1.66
C ILE A 54 6.70 18.26 -1.19
N PHE A 55 6.60 17.56 -0.07
CA PHE A 55 5.35 17.24 0.60
C PHE A 55 5.46 17.57 2.09
N ASP A 56 4.39 18.09 2.68
CA ASP A 56 4.34 18.37 4.11
C ASP A 56 4.24 17.08 4.92
N LYS A 57 3.54 16.06 4.39
CA LYS A 57 3.33 14.79 5.05
C LYS A 57 3.74 13.61 4.16
N LEU A 58 4.21 12.55 4.80
CA LEU A 58 4.56 11.30 4.13
C LEU A 58 3.36 10.66 3.43
N GLU A 59 2.18 10.74 4.06
CA GLU A 59 0.93 10.20 3.56
C GLU A 59 0.54 10.83 2.21
N ASP A 60 0.76 12.14 2.07
CA ASP A 60 0.49 12.88 0.83
C ASP A 60 1.43 12.43 -0.30
N ALA A 61 2.71 12.24 0.02
CA ALA A 61 3.69 11.70 -0.92
C ALA A 61 3.32 10.27 -1.38
N LYS A 62 2.92 9.41 -0.43
CA LYS A 62 2.45 8.05 -0.72
C LYS A 62 1.18 8.09 -1.57
N ALA A 63 0.21 8.93 -1.22
CA ALA A 63 -1.04 9.07 -1.97
C ALA A 63 -0.80 9.57 -3.39
N CYS A 64 0.10 10.55 -3.58
CA CYS A 64 0.52 11.06 -4.88
C CYS A 64 1.12 9.95 -5.75
N TYR A 65 2.10 9.20 -5.21
CA TYR A 65 2.74 8.11 -5.96
C TYR A 65 1.79 6.95 -6.23
N ASN A 66 0.88 6.63 -5.29
CA ASN A 66 -0.13 5.60 -5.51
C ASN A 66 -1.15 6.00 -6.58
N ALA A 67 -1.57 7.27 -6.61
CA ALA A 67 -2.45 7.80 -7.66
C ALA A 67 -1.76 7.79 -9.04
N TYR A 68 -0.48 8.14 -9.10
CA TYR A 68 0.35 8.00 -10.30
C TYR A 68 0.43 6.54 -10.77
N ALA A 69 0.76 5.62 -9.86
CA ALA A 69 0.85 4.19 -10.14
C ALA A 69 -0.48 3.61 -10.67
N ARG A 70 -1.60 4.06 -10.09
CA ARG A 70 -2.95 3.66 -10.55
C ARG A 70 -3.23 4.15 -11.97
N ARG A 71 -2.84 5.38 -12.31
CA ARG A 71 -3.01 5.90 -13.69
C ARG A 71 -2.12 5.19 -14.69
N LYS A 72 -0.86 4.94 -14.34
CA LYS A 72 0.11 4.25 -15.23
C LYS A 72 -0.15 2.75 -15.34
N GLY A 73 -0.74 2.09 -14.36
CA GLY A 73 -1.11 0.68 -14.43
C GLY A 73 -0.18 -0.28 -13.67
N PHE A 74 0.38 0.13 -12.53
CA PHE A 74 1.20 -0.72 -11.69
C PHE A 74 0.85 -0.59 -10.19
N GLY A 75 1.27 -1.56 -9.38
CA GLY A 75 1.14 -1.51 -7.92
C GLY A 75 2.44 -1.06 -7.26
N ILE A 76 2.33 -0.48 -6.07
CA ILE A 76 3.47 -0.07 -5.26
C ILE A 76 3.57 -0.89 -3.98
N ARG A 77 4.78 -0.97 -3.42
CA ARG A 77 5.04 -1.50 -2.08
C ARG A 77 6.18 -0.72 -1.42
N VAL A 78 6.23 -0.73 -0.10
CA VAL A 78 7.40 -0.23 0.65
C VAL A 78 8.54 -1.22 0.44
N ASN A 79 9.73 -0.70 0.17
CA ASN A 79 10.95 -1.49 0.07
C ASN A 79 11.83 -1.27 1.29
N HIS A 80 12.20 -0.02 1.51
CA HIS A 80 13.18 0.34 2.52
C HIS A 80 12.69 1.52 3.34
N THR A 81 12.99 1.48 4.65
CA THR A 81 12.70 2.57 5.56
C THR A 81 13.98 2.91 6.32
N LEU A 82 14.39 4.17 6.23
CA LEU A 82 15.54 4.69 6.98
C LEU A 82 15.05 5.36 8.25
N LYS A 83 15.60 4.93 9.39
CA LYS A 83 15.31 5.50 10.70
C LYS A 83 16.59 6.01 11.36
N THR A 84 16.48 7.06 12.18
CA THR A 84 17.62 7.53 13.02
C THR A 84 18.03 6.43 13.99
N LYS A 85 19.34 6.35 14.30
CA LYS A 85 19.89 5.33 15.21
C LYS A 85 19.38 5.50 16.65
N ASN A 86 19.22 6.73 17.12
CA ASN A 86 18.89 7.01 18.51
C ASN A 86 17.40 6.95 18.80
N ASP A 87 16.59 7.68 18.02
CA ASP A 87 15.16 7.89 18.31
C ASP A 87 14.23 7.05 17.45
N ARG A 88 14.80 6.24 16.54
CA ARG A 88 14.04 5.45 15.54
C ARG A 88 13.02 6.26 14.73
N ILE A 89 13.27 7.57 14.58
CA ILE A 89 12.43 8.46 13.79
C ILE A 89 12.66 8.16 12.31
N LEU A 90 11.57 8.03 11.53
CA LEU A 90 11.62 7.79 10.11
C LEU A 90 12.17 9.02 9.38
N VAL A 91 13.28 8.87 8.67
CA VAL A 91 13.98 9.93 7.93
C VAL A 91 14.04 9.67 6.44
N GLY A 92 13.70 8.47 5.99
CA GLY A 92 13.66 8.14 4.56
C GLY A 92 12.79 6.92 4.30
N ILE A 93 12.21 6.85 3.11
CA ILE A 93 11.39 5.72 2.68
C ILE A 93 11.46 5.56 1.16
N GLU A 94 11.45 4.33 0.71
CA GLU A 94 11.38 3.99 -0.71
C GLU A 94 10.09 3.22 -1.01
N TYR A 95 9.34 3.71 -2.00
CA TYR A 95 8.23 2.98 -2.60
C TYR A 95 8.66 2.49 -3.97
N ILE A 96 8.54 1.20 -4.20
CA ILE A 96 8.96 0.52 -5.43
C ILE A 96 7.77 -0.11 -6.13
N CYS A 97 7.96 -0.46 -7.40
CA CYS A 97 6.99 -1.26 -8.12
C CYS A 97 6.81 -2.64 -7.45
N SER A 98 5.58 -3.12 -7.35
CA SER A 98 5.27 -4.44 -6.77
C SER A 98 5.97 -5.60 -7.48
N LYS A 99 6.42 -5.41 -8.74
CA LYS A 99 7.17 -6.39 -9.54
C LYS A 99 8.70 -6.24 -9.43
N GLU A 100 9.19 -5.42 -8.51
CA GLU A 100 10.64 -5.29 -8.24
C GLU A 100 11.19 -6.55 -7.60
N GLY A 101 12.51 -6.81 -7.85
CA GLY A 101 13.24 -7.97 -7.34
C GLY A 101 12.85 -9.26 -8.03
N PHE A 102 13.41 -10.35 -7.52
CA PHE A 102 13.15 -11.71 -7.98
C PHE A 102 12.77 -12.57 -6.78
N ARG A 103 11.98 -13.61 -7.00
CA ARG A 103 11.70 -14.56 -5.94
C ARG A 103 12.93 -15.44 -5.72
N HIS A 104 13.41 -15.52 -4.48
CA HIS A 104 14.39 -16.54 -4.14
C HIS A 104 13.76 -17.92 -4.33
N ARG A 105 14.38 -18.75 -5.17
CA ARG A 105 14.07 -20.19 -5.24
C ARG A 105 14.62 -20.77 -3.94
N ARG A 106 13.76 -21.41 -3.15
CA ARG A 106 14.22 -22.28 -2.05
C ARG A 106 14.95 -23.44 -2.68
N ASP A 107 16.01 -23.89 -2.02
CA ASP A 107 16.82 -25.01 -2.47
C ASP A 107 15.92 -26.23 -2.81
N GLU A 108 16.30 -26.96 -3.85
CA GLU A 108 15.50 -28.00 -4.52
C GLU A 108 15.18 -29.22 -3.63
N ASP A 109 15.73 -29.29 -2.40
CA ASP A 109 15.60 -30.42 -1.46
C ASP A 109 14.26 -30.48 -0.71
N THR A 110 13.35 -29.52 -0.89
CA THR A 110 12.04 -29.58 -0.25
C THR A 110 11.00 -30.03 -1.27
N GLU A 111 10.57 -31.30 -1.17
CA GLU A 111 9.44 -31.81 -1.95
C GLU A 111 8.21 -30.89 -1.79
N ARG A 112 7.87 -30.16 -2.83
CA ARG A 112 6.70 -29.30 -2.83
C ARG A 112 5.44 -30.11 -3.10
N ILE A 113 4.55 -30.13 -2.13
CA ILE A 113 3.20 -30.65 -2.30
C ILE A 113 2.34 -29.50 -2.86
N GLY A 114 2.34 -29.31 -4.17
CA GLY A 114 1.45 -28.35 -4.84
C GLY A 114 2.04 -27.67 -6.08
N PRO A 115 1.18 -27.06 -6.93
CA PRO A 115 1.61 -26.39 -8.14
C PRO A 115 2.47 -25.15 -7.83
N GLU A 116 3.47 -24.90 -8.65
CA GLU A 116 4.33 -23.73 -8.55
C GLU A 116 3.51 -22.45 -8.78
N ARG A 117 3.68 -21.48 -7.88
CA ARG A 117 3.03 -20.16 -8.04
C ARG A 117 3.67 -19.40 -9.20
N ALA A 118 2.85 -18.73 -10.02
CA ALA A 118 3.32 -17.90 -11.11
C ALA A 118 4.34 -16.86 -10.63
N GLU A 119 5.37 -16.61 -11.44
CA GLU A 119 6.37 -15.57 -11.20
C GLU A 119 5.70 -14.20 -11.29
N THR A 120 5.72 -13.45 -10.20
CA THR A 120 5.11 -12.11 -10.12
C THR A 120 6.14 -10.99 -10.08
N ARG A 121 7.42 -11.29 -9.79
CA ARG A 121 8.51 -10.34 -9.71
C ARG A 121 9.43 -10.52 -10.92
N VAL A 122 9.71 -9.41 -11.59
CA VAL A 122 10.47 -9.40 -12.87
C VAL A 122 11.67 -8.46 -12.82
N GLY A 123 12.10 -8.05 -11.62
CA GLY A 123 13.24 -7.16 -11.41
C GLY A 123 12.99 -5.73 -11.88
N CYS A 124 11.74 -5.26 -11.82
CA CYS A 124 11.40 -3.89 -12.19
C CYS A 124 12.10 -2.88 -11.29
N LYS A 125 12.68 -1.81 -11.88
CA LYS A 125 13.43 -0.78 -11.15
C LYS A 125 12.63 0.50 -10.86
N ALA A 126 11.38 0.58 -11.29
CA ALA A 126 10.53 1.74 -11.07
C ALA A 126 10.31 2.00 -9.58
N MET A 127 10.61 3.24 -9.13
CA MET A 127 10.59 3.59 -7.71
C MET A 127 10.51 5.10 -7.48
N ILE A 128 10.12 5.45 -6.26
CA ILE A 128 10.29 6.79 -5.69
C ILE A 128 10.99 6.67 -4.32
N GLY A 129 12.02 7.47 -4.11
CA GLY A 129 12.70 7.61 -2.83
C GLY A 129 12.40 8.97 -2.21
N LEU A 130 12.04 8.97 -0.93
CA LEU A 130 11.70 10.14 -0.16
C LEU A 130 12.66 10.29 1.02
N LYS A 131 13.12 11.50 1.27
CA LYS A 131 13.94 11.84 2.43
C LYS A 131 13.29 12.97 3.21
N LYS A 132 13.29 12.85 4.53
CA LYS A 132 12.83 13.92 5.40
C LYS A 132 13.93 14.98 5.53
N ILE A 133 13.60 16.23 5.19
CA ILE A 133 14.46 17.41 5.36
C ILE A 133 13.67 18.36 6.24
N GLU A 134 14.19 18.64 7.44
CA GLU A 134 13.46 19.38 8.48
C GLU A 134 12.09 18.75 8.75
N ASP A 135 11.00 19.46 8.47
CA ASP A 135 9.63 18.95 8.66
C ASP A 135 8.93 18.54 7.36
N THR A 136 9.65 18.57 6.23
CA THR A 136 9.10 18.23 4.91
C THR A 136 9.69 16.95 4.34
N TRP A 137 8.98 16.33 3.41
CA TRP A 137 9.42 15.15 2.66
C TRP A 137 9.75 15.55 1.24
N VAL A 138 10.97 15.25 0.81
CA VAL A 138 11.49 15.62 -0.51
C VAL A 138 11.75 14.37 -1.33
N VAL A 139 11.34 14.37 -2.60
CA VAL A 139 11.66 13.30 -3.55
C VAL A 139 13.12 13.41 -3.94
N CYS A 140 13.94 12.47 -3.46
CA CYS A 140 15.37 12.41 -3.75
C CYS A 140 15.71 11.44 -4.89
N LYS A 141 14.80 10.51 -5.22
CA LYS A 141 14.99 9.53 -6.29
C LYS A 141 13.67 9.24 -6.98
N PHE A 142 13.68 9.21 -8.30
CA PHE A 142 12.52 8.84 -9.09
C PHE A 142 12.98 8.09 -10.35
N VAL A 143 12.47 6.86 -10.53
CA VAL A 143 12.71 6.02 -11.71
C VAL A 143 11.35 5.63 -12.26
N GLU A 144 11.04 6.08 -13.46
CA GLU A 144 9.74 5.88 -14.11
C GLU A 144 9.68 4.57 -14.89
N ASP A 145 10.80 4.12 -15.45
CA ASP A 145 10.85 3.04 -16.43
C ASP A 145 10.44 1.69 -15.84
N HIS A 146 9.57 0.99 -16.56
CA HIS A 146 9.15 -0.37 -16.28
C HIS A 146 9.65 -1.33 -17.33
N ASN A 147 10.11 -2.51 -16.92
CA ASN A 147 10.60 -3.57 -17.80
C ASN A 147 9.52 -4.59 -18.22
N TYR A 148 8.25 -4.23 -18.04
CA TYR A 148 7.10 -5.07 -18.39
C TYR A 148 5.94 -4.20 -18.87
N GLU A 149 4.96 -4.81 -19.54
CA GLU A 149 3.75 -4.13 -19.99
C GLU A 149 2.85 -3.73 -18.80
N LEU A 150 2.45 -2.47 -18.75
CA LEU A 150 1.61 -1.93 -17.71
C LEU A 150 0.14 -2.36 -17.89
N LEU A 151 -0.58 -2.43 -16.77
CA LEU A 151 -1.96 -2.90 -16.75
C LEU A 151 -2.93 -1.83 -17.30
N THR A 152 -4.03 -2.30 -17.88
CA THR A 152 -5.15 -1.41 -18.24
C THR A 152 -5.81 -0.83 -16.97
N PRO A 153 -6.50 0.32 -17.05
CA PRO A 153 -7.17 0.92 -15.91
C PRO A 153 -8.12 -0.02 -15.16
N LYS A 154 -8.84 -0.89 -15.90
CA LYS A 154 -9.73 -1.90 -15.30
C LYS A 154 -8.95 -2.93 -14.48
N SER A 155 -7.86 -3.44 -15.03
CA SER A 155 -7.01 -4.45 -14.33
C SER A 155 -6.25 -3.83 -13.17
N THR A 156 -5.87 -2.56 -13.28
CA THR A 156 -5.16 -1.83 -12.22
C THR A 156 -6.00 -1.67 -10.96
N SER A 157 -7.32 -1.45 -11.10
CA SER A 157 -8.23 -1.34 -9.95
C SER A 157 -8.30 -2.62 -9.11
N MET A 158 -7.93 -3.78 -9.69
CA MET A 158 -7.90 -5.07 -8.99
C MET A 158 -6.59 -5.34 -8.24
N LEU A 159 -5.55 -4.52 -8.43
CA LEU A 159 -4.30 -4.65 -7.68
C LEU A 159 -4.54 -4.35 -6.19
N HIS A 160 -3.93 -5.16 -5.32
CA HIS A 160 -4.10 -5.06 -3.87
C HIS A 160 -3.90 -3.63 -3.33
N GLY A 161 -2.87 -2.92 -3.79
CA GLY A 161 -2.57 -1.55 -3.35
C GLY A 161 -3.56 -0.47 -3.85
N HIS A 162 -4.47 -0.82 -4.76
CA HIS A 162 -5.46 0.10 -5.34
C HIS A 162 -6.89 -0.25 -4.96
N ARG A 163 -7.08 -1.34 -4.22
CA ARG A 163 -8.40 -1.76 -3.72
C ARG A 163 -8.72 -1.04 -2.42
N LEU A 164 -9.91 -0.48 -2.35
CA LEU A 164 -10.41 0.24 -1.18
C LEU A 164 -11.92 0.04 -1.08
N ILE A 165 -12.41 -0.23 0.12
CA ILE A 165 -13.82 -0.21 0.45
C ILE A 165 -14.14 1.20 0.98
N ALA A 166 -14.87 2.02 0.21
CA ALA A 166 -15.27 3.36 0.63
C ALA A 166 -16.24 3.31 1.83
N ASN A 167 -16.31 4.39 2.61
CA ASN A 167 -17.17 4.43 3.81
C ASN A 167 -18.66 4.18 3.50
N ALA A 168 -19.18 4.72 2.40
CA ALA A 168 -20.54 4.44 1.94
C ALA A 168 -20.76 2.94 1.64
N GLN A 169 -19.77 2.29 1.04
CA GLN A 169 -19.81 0.84 0.78
C GLN A 169 -19.73 0.03 2.08
N ARG A 170 -18.91 0.45 3.06
CA ARG A 170 -18.84 -0.20 4.38
C ARG A 170 -20.20 -0.19 5.06
N ASN A 171 -20.89 0.96 5.10
CA ASN A 171 -22.22 1.07 5.68
C ASN A 171 -23.23 0.14 4.98
N LEU A 172 -23.21 0.08 3.66
CA LEU A 172 -24.09 -0.82 2.89
C LEU A 172 -23.75 -2.30 3.14
N ILE A 173 -22.46 -2.66 3.18
CA ILE A 173 -22.00 -4.02 3.50
C ILE A 173 -22.48 -4.43 4.90
N ASP A 174 -22.36 -3.55 5.89
CA ASP A 174 -22.78 -3.80 7.26
C ASP A 174 -24.28 -4.05 7.33
N THR A 175 -25.08 -3.16 6.75
CA THR A 175 -26.55 -3.31 6.71
C THR A 175 -26.97 -4.63 6.04
N LEU A 176 -26.36 -4.98 4.90
CA LEU A 176 -26.67 -6.23 4.18
C LEU A 176 -26.22 -7.48 4.98
N ASN A 177 -25.08 -7.40 5.67
CA ASN A 177 -24.60 -8.50 6.51
C ASN A 177 -25.48 -8.68 7.77
N GLU A 178 -25.93 -7.61 8.41
CA GLU A 178 -26.82 -7.64 9.57
C GLU A 178 -28.20 -8.22 9.24
N THR A 179 -28.68 -8.02 7.99
CA THR A 179 -29.91 -8.66 7.49
C THR A 179 -29.73 -10.11 7.05
N GLY A 180 -28.51 -10.70 7.24
CA GLY A 180 -28.23 -12.09 6.93
C GLY A 180 -28.01 -12.38 5.44
N ILE A 181 -27.78 -11.36 4.62
CA ILE A 181 -27.50 -11.53 3.17
C ILE A 181 -26.12 -12.16 2.99
N PRO A 182 -25.98 -13.26 2.22
CA PRO A 182 -24.70 -13.91 2.00
C PRO A 182 -23.73 -13.05 1.18
N LEU A 183 -22.41 -13.21 1.43
CA LEU A 183 -21.35 -12.43 0.81
C LEU A 183 -21.42 -12.33 -0.71
N SER A 184 -21.77 -13.44 -1.40
CA SER A 184 -21.92 -13.46 -2.85
C SER A 184 -23.02 -12.50 -3.34
N LYS A 185 -24.11 -12.35 -2.59
CA LYS A 185 -25.20 -11.42 -2.88
C LYS A 185 -24.85 -9.99 -2.54
N ILE A 186 -24.09 -9.77 -1.44
CA ILE A 186 -23.56 -8.45 -1.10
C ILE A 186 -22.72 -7.91 -2.26
N MET A 187 -21.80 -8.72 -2.81
CA MET A 187 -20.99 -8.31 -3.96
C MET A 187 -21.85 -7.99 -5.19
N SER A 188 -22.89 -8.79 -5.46
CA SER A 188 -23.82 -8.53 -6.57
C SER A 188 -24.59 -7.22 -6.41
N VAL A 189 -24.99 -6.87 -5.18
CA VAL A 189 -25.66 -5.60 -4.88
C VAL A 189 -24.71 -4.43 -5.12
N LEU A 190 -23.48 -4.52 -4.59
CA LEU A 190 -22.46 -3.49 -4.80
C LEU A 190 -22.15 -3.29 -6.28
N SER A 191 -21.98 -4.39 -7.03
CA SER A 191 -21.73 -4.33 -8.47
C SER A 191 -22.86 -3.62 -9.23
N LYS A 192 -24.11 -3.90 -8.87
CA LYS A 192 -25.28 -3.25 -9.47
C LYS A 192 -25.38 -1.77 -9.11
N GLU A 193 -25.15 -1.43 -7.83
CA GLU A 193 -25.22 -0.06 -7.32
C GLU A 193 -24.14 0.85 -7.91
N PHE A 194 -22.91 0.33 -8.04
CA PHE A 194 -21.77 1.10 -8.54
C PHE A 194 -21.49 0.93 -10.04
N GLY A 195 -22.39 0.27 -10.80
CA GLY A 195 -22.32 0.18 -12.26
C GLY A 195 -21.25 -0.77 -12.79
N GLY A 196 -20.95 -1.85 -12.06
CA GLY A 196 -20.06 -2.94 -12.46
C GLY A 196 -18.96 -3.26 -11.46
N ASP A 197 -18.46 -4.49 -11.51
CA ASP A 197 -17.47 -5.03 -10.55
C ASP A 197 -16.20 -4.17 -10.44
N TYR A 198 -15.72 -3.62 -11.55
CA TYR A 198 -14.50 -2.79 -11.55
C TYR A 198 -14.68 -1.43 -10.89
N ASN A 199 -15.93 -0.92 -10.81
CA ASN A 199 -16.26 0.34 -10.15
C ASN A 199 -16.41 0.18 -8.63
N VAL A 200 -16.65 -1.04 -8.15
CA VAL A 200 -16.77 -1.33 -6.71
C VAL A 200 -15.45 -1.06 -6.01
N GLY A 201 -14.30 -1.22 -6.69
CA GLY A 201 -12.98 -0.94 -6.12
C GLY A 201 -12.48 -1.97 -5.10
N CYS A 202 -13.23 -3.04 -4.85
CA CYS A 202 -12.82 -4.16 -3.99
C CYS A 202 -13.27 -5.50 -4.57
N ILE A 203 -12.73 -6.59 -4.06
CA ILE A 203 -13.08 -7.97 -4.42
C ILE A 203 -13.75 -8.68 -3.23
N PRO A 204 -14.45 -9.81 -3.44
CA PRO A 204 -15.15 -10.53 -2.36
C PRO A 204 -14.30 -10.83 -1.13
N VAL A 205 -13.01 -11.12 -1.32
CA VAL A 205 -12.07 -11.39 -0.21
C VAL A 205 -11.84 -10.16 0.67
N ASP A 206 -11.84 -8.95 0.10
CA ASP A 206 -11.68 -7.71 0.86
C ASP A 206 -12.88 -7.49 1.79
N ILE A 207 -14.11 -7.77 1.30
CA ILE A 207 -15.34 -7.71 2.11
C ILE A 207 -15.30 -8.77 3.21
N GLN A 208 -14.85 -10.00 2.89
CA GLN A 208 -14.72 -11.07 3.86
C GLN A 208 -13.72 -10.69 4.98
N ASN A 209 -12.58 -10.10 4.61
CA ASN A 209 -11.58 -9.62 5.56
C ASN A 209 -12.14 -8.48 6.43
N TYR A 210 -12.85 -7.52 5.83
CA TYR A 210 -13.50 -6.43 6.54
C TYR A 210 -14.47 -6.94 7.60
N LEU A 211 -15.41 -7.83 7.23
CA LEU A 211 -16.37 -8.42 8.15
C LEU A 211 -15.69 -9.31 9.21
N GLY A 212 -14.65 -10.04 8.84
CA GLY A 212 -13.84 -10.84 9.77
C GLY A 212 -13.11 -9.97 10.80
N ASN A 213 -12.56 -8.84 10.38
CA ASN A 213 -11.91 -7.87 11.27
C ASN A 213 -12.94 -7.22 12.22
N LYS A 214 -14.12 -6.84 11.71
CA LYS A 214 -15.21 -6.31 12.53
C LYS A 214 -15.62 -7.30 13.62
N ARG A 215 -15.81 -8.58 13.29
CA ARG A 215 -16.12 -9.64 14.27
C ARG A 215 -15.01 -9.79 15.33
N ARG A 216 -13.73 -9.83 14.90
CA ARG A 216 -12.61 -9.92 15.84
C ARG A 216 -12.56 -8.76 16.82
N LYS A 217 -12.82 -7.53 16.34
CA LYS A 217 -12.90 -6.34 17.21
C LYS A 217 -14.04 -6.45 18.22
N LEU A 218 -15.22 -6.97 17.84
CA LEU A 218 -16.34 -7.18 18.74
C LEU A 218 -16.06 -8.25 19.81
N LEU A 219 -15.22 -9.23 19.48
CA LEU A 219 -14.87 -10.35 20.37
C LEU A 219 -13.53 -10.14 21.09
N GLN A 220 -12.97 -8.93 21.11
CA GLN A 220 -11.69 -8.62 21.77
C GLN A 220 -11.70 -8.95 23.26
N ASP A 221 -12.85 -8.81 23.94
CA ASP A 221 -13.04 -9.13 25.36
C ASP A 221 -13.19 -10.65 25.63
N GLY A 222 -13.14 -11.48 24.59
CA GLY A 222 -13.38 -12.92 24.63
C GLY A 222 -14.84 -13.32 24.37
N ASP A 223 -15.04 -14.56 23.87
CA ASP A 223 -16.36 -15.07 23.48
C ASP A 223 -17.35 -15.09 24.64
N ALA A 224 -16.91 -15.47 25.84
CA ALA A 224 -17.75 -15.53 27.03
C ALA A 224 -18.28 -14.14 27.45
N GLN A 225 -17.43 -13.11 27.39
CA GLN A 225 -17.81 -11.76 27.72
C GLN A 225 -18.73 -11.16 26.64
N GLY A 226 -18.49 -11.47 25.38
CA GLY A 226 -19.36 -11.11 24.26
C GLY A 226 -20.74 -11.71 24.37
N MET A 227 -20.85 -13.01 24.71
CA MET A 227 -22.12 -13.68 24.97
C MET A 227 -22.85 -13.06 26.17
N TYR A 228 -22.15 -12.79 27.26
CA TYR A 228 -22.74 -12.17 28.44
C TYR A 228 -23.36 -10.78 28.12
N LYS A 229 -22.66 -9.93 27.36
CA LYS A 229 -23.20 -8.63 26.93
C LYS A 229 -24.46 -8.78 26.06
N TYR A 230 -24.44 -9.75 25.12
CA TYR A 230 -25.59 -10.01 24.23
C TYR A 230 -26.88 -10.44 24.97
N PHE A 231 -26.76 -11.13 26.11
CA PHE A 231 -27.94 -11.61 26.88
C PHE A 231 -28.43 -10.62 27.91
N ILE A 232 -27.71 -9.51 28.17
CA ILE A 232 -28.11 -8.49 29.16
C ILE A 232 -28.75 -7.25 28.49
N GLU A 233 -28.45 -7.00 27.18
CA GLU A 233 -29.17 -6.00 26.38
C GLU A 233 -30.54 -6.54 25.91
#